data_d9b1875d9bde24a855df50286efe9162
#
_entry.id   d9b1875d9bde24a855df50286efe9162
#
_cell.length_a   1.000
_cell.length_b   1.000
_cell.length_c   1.000
_cell.angle_alpha   90.00
_cell.angle_beta   90.00
_cell.angle_gamma   90.00
#
_symmetry.space_group_name_H-M   'P 1'
#
loop_
_entity.id
_entity.type
_entity.pdbx_description
1 polymer ?
#
loop_
_entity_poly.entity_id
_entity_poly.type
_entity_poly.pdbx_seq_one_letter_code
_entity_poly.pdbx_strand_id
1 'polypeptide(L)'
;MYHFAFDIPNNKLMEAFAWIEKKTEILAVIPPQKIADFYNWNAKSFYFYDNNGNILEFIARFSLDNASEKSFDGLSIVSVSEIGFVTKNVSQLSDEICKKYALSVFPKQPKLNKFIVLGTDTGLFILVEENRDWYPTHKKAKSFWTKVVFDNNGETMEIEASG
;
A
#
# COMPACT_ATOMS: atom_id res chain seq x y z
N MET A 1 -10.23 -10.17 2.74
CA MET A 1 -10.16 -8.74 2.41
C MET A 1 -8.79 -8.45 1.87
N TYR A 2 -8.71 -7.56 0.89
CA TYR A 2 -7.48 -7.06 0.30
C TYR A 2 -7.04 -5.76 0.98
N HIS A 3 -5.76 -5.43 0.79
CA HIS A 3 -5.20 -4.11 1.09
C HIS A 3 -4.57 -3.53 -0.18
N PHE A 4 -4.94 -2.29 -0.50
CA PHE A 4 -4.40 -1.51 -1.61
C PHE A 4 -4.08 -0.10 -1.14
N ALA A 5 -2.93 0.44 -1.55
CA ALA A 5 -2.65 1.85 -1.44
C ALA A 5 -2.62 2.52 -2.81
N PHE A 6 -3.07 3.75 -2.85
CA PHE A 6 -3.01 4.60 -4.05
C PHE A 6 -2.15 5.82 -3.76
N ASP A 7 -1.19 6.08 -4.64
CA ASP A 7 -0.45 7.34 -4.61
C ASP A 7 -1.36 8.50 -4.99
N ILE A 8 -1.28 9.54 -4.20
CA ILE A 8 -1.89 10.85 -4.47
C ILE A 8 -0.79 11.91 -4.59
N PRO A 9 -1.04 13.08 -5.21
CA PRO A 9 -0.05 14.14 -5.25
C PRO A 9 0.44 14.50 -3.85
N ASN A 10 1.75 14.63 -3.70
CA ASN A 10 2.41 14.77 -2.39
C ASN A 10 1.94 15.98 -1.57
N ASN A 11 1.40 17.00 -2.23
CA ASN A 11 0.85 18.20 -1.61
C ASN A 11 -0.68 18.16 -1.39
N LYS A 12 -1.36 17.02 -1.67
CA LYS A 12 -2.84 16.92 -1.66
C LYS A 12 -3.43 16.06 -0.54
N LEU A 13 -2.63 15.66 0.45
CA LEU A 13 -3.08 14.76 1.52
C LEU A 13 -4.36 15.27 2.21
N MET A 14 -4.40 16.55 2.61
CA MET A 14 -5.54 17.10 3.34
C MET A 14 -6.78 17.33 2.45
N GLU A 15 -6.57 17.67 1.17
CA GLU A 15 -7.68 17.77 0.22
C GLU A 15 -8.29 16.40 -0.06
N ALA A 16 -7.44 15.37 -0.24
CA ALA A 16 -7.86 13.97 -0.41
C ALA A 16 -8.61 13.46 0.83
N PHE A 17 -8.11 13.77 2.03
CA PHE A 17 -8.76 13.43 3.29
C PHE A 17 -10.18 14.03 3.35
N ALA A 18 -10.31 15.33 3.13
CA ALA A 18 -11.62 16.00 3.15
C ALA A 18 -12.56 15.49 2.03
N TRP A 19 -12.02 15.02 0.91
CA TRP A 19 -12.80 14.45 -0.18
C TRP A 19 -13.34 13.05 0.16
N ILE A 20 -12.53 12.19 0.81
CA ILE A 20 -12.95 10.86 1.26
C ILE A 20 -13.89 10.95 2.46
N GLU A 21 -13.63 11.84 3.43
CA GLU A 21 -14.45 11.97 4.66
C GLU A 21 -15.93 12.28 4.36
N LYS A 22 -16.21 12.90 3.21
CA LYS A 22 -17.60 13.13 2.72
C LYS A 22 -18.27 11.87 2.16
N LYS A 23 -17.52 10.78 1.93
CA LYS A 23 -18.01 9.57 1.24
C LYS A 23 -18.03 8.35 2.14
N THR A 24 -17.05 8.22 3.02
CA THR A 24 -16.91 7.09 3.93
C THR A 24 -16.15 7.49 5.19
N GLU A 25 -16.25 6.64 6.21
CA GLU A 25 -15.49 6.83 7.44
C GLU A 25 -13.99 6.62 7.20
N ILE A 26 -13.16 7.56 7.67
CA ILE A 26 -11.72 7.40 7.72
C ILE A 26 -11.33 6.72 9.03
N LEU A 27 -10.56 5.65 8.94
CA LEU A 27 -10.14 4.83 10.06
C LEU A 27 -9.14 5.58 10.95
N ALA A 28 -9.29 5.44 12.27
CA ALA A 28 -8.31 5.95 13.20
C ALA A 28 -7.06 5.05 13.20
N VAL A 29 -5.89 5.66 13.10
CA VAL A 29 -4.59 4.94 13.21
C VAL A 29 -4.16 4.79 14.67
N ILE A 30 -4.32 5.83 15.45
CA ILE A 30 -4.22 5.86 16.92
C ILE A 30 -5.28 6.87 17.39
N PRO A 31 -6.39 6.42 18.00
CA PRO A 31 -7.48 7.34 18.33
C PRO A 31 -7.03 8.55 19.16
N PRO A 32 -7.42 9.77 18.81
CA PRO A 32 -8.32 10.15 17.72
C PRO A 32 -7.64 10.39 16.36
N GLN A 33 -6.36 10.09 16.23
CA GLN A 33 -5.53 10.38 15.06
C GLN A 33 -5.91 9.50 13.86
N LYS A 34 -6.17 10.12 12.72
CA LYS A 34 -6.57 9.43 11.48
C LYS A 34 -5.51 9.46 10.37
N ILE A 35 -4.45 10.25 10.53
CA ILE A 35 -3.33 10.33 9.59
C ILE A 35 -2.16 9.54 10.17
N ALA A 36 -1.67 8.58 9.40
CA ALA A 36 -0.43 7.88 9.68
C ALA A 36 0.77 8.70 9.20
N ASP A 37 1.82 8.74 9.99
CA ASP A 37 3.10 9.35 9.65
C ASP A 37 4.17 8.27 9.53
N PHE A 38 4.58 7.96 8.31
CA PHE A 38 5.64 7.01 8.00
C PHE A 38 6.96 7.76 7.80
N TYR A 39 7.53 8.25 8.89
CA TYR A 39 8.73 9.07 8.87
C TYR A 39 9.86 8.46 8.04
N ASN A 40 10.18 7.17 8.25
CA ASN A 40 11.24 6.48 7.51
C ASN A 40 10.95 6.35 6.00
N TRP A 41 9.68 6.34 5.61
CA TRP A 41 9.27 6.26 4.21
C TRP A 41 9.14 7.64 3.56
N ASN A 42 9.27 8.72 4.35
CA ASN A 42 8.99 10.09 3.94
C ASN A 42 7.58 10.20 3.32
N ALA A 43 6.58 9.65 4.03
CA ALA A 43 5.21 9.55 3.53
C ALA A 43 4.18 9.74 4.65
N LYS A 44 3.01 10.22 4.28
CA LYS A 44 1.82 10.28 5.15
C LYS A 44 0.64 9.68 4.42
N SER A 45 -0.25 9.03 5.19
CA SER A 45 -1.41 8.38 4.62
C SER A 45 -2.63 8.40 5.54
N PHE A 46 -3.75 7.95 5.01
CA PHE A 46 -4.95 7.63 5.76
C PHE A 46 -5.69 6.45 5.12
N TYR A 47 -6.53 5.79 5.92
CA TYR A 47 -7.16 4.51 5.59
C TYR A 47 -8.68 4.61 5.64
N PHE A 48 -9.33 3.85 4.77
CA PHE A 48 -10.77 3.71 4.73
C PHE A 48 -11.17 2.35 4.13
N TYR A 49 -12.46 1.99 4.24
CA TYR A 49 -12.97 0.78 3.61
C TYR A 49 -13.63 1.10 2.27
N ASP A 50 -13.47 0.19 1.29
CA ASP A 50 -14.34 0.15 0.13
C ASP A 50 -15.70 -0.51 0.47
N ASN A 51 -16.60 -0.57 -0.52
CA ASN A 51 -17.93 -1.15 -0.37
C ASN A 51 -17.90 -2.67 -0.08
N ASN A 52 -16.79 -3.34 -0.33
CA ASN A 52 -16.59 -4.78 -0.09
C ASN A 52 -15.84 -5.05 1.22
N GLY A 53 -15.48 -4.00 1.95
CA GLY A 53 -14.76 -4.09 3.22
C GLY A 53 -13.25 -4.32 3.05
N ASN A 54 -12.68 -4.07 1.87
CA ASN A 54 -11.23 -4.04 1.68
C ASN A 54 -10.66 -2.77 2.29
N ILE A 55 -9.42 -2.86 2.77
CA ILE A 55 -8.71 -1.70 3.31
C ILE A 55 -8.04 -0.97 2.17
N LEU A 56 -8.47 0.26 1.94
CA LEU A 56 -7.85 1.18 1.01
C LEU A 56 -7.03 2.23 1.77
N GLU A 57 -5.97 2.67 1.13
CA GLU A 57 -5.09 3.70 1.64
C GLU A 57 -4.86 4.76 0.56
N PHE A 58 -4.92 6.04 0.93
CA PHE A 58 -4.35 7.12 0.14
C PHE A 58 -3.04 7.55 0.79
N ILE A 59 -1.94 7.49 0.02
CA ILE A 59 -0.60 7.80 0.50
C ILE A 59 0.02 8.94 -0.32
N ALA A 60 0.54 9.94 0.38
CA ALA A 60 1.34 11.02 -0.16
C ALA A 60 2.81 10.76 0.16
N ARG A 61 3.63 10.52 -0.88
CA ARG A 61 5.08 10.27 -0.77
C ARG A 61 5.83 11.53 -1.11
N PHE A 62 6.51 12.11 -0.13
CA PHE A 62 7.23 13.37 -0.30
C PHE A 62 8.56 13.23 -1.06
N SER A 63 8.97 11.99 -1.36
CA SER A 63 10.12 11.69 -2.23
C SER A 63 9.77 11.70 -3.72
N LEU A 64 8.47 11.71 -4.08
CA LEU A 64 8.02 11.77 -5.46
C LEU A 64 7.75 13.22 -5.88
N ASP A 65 8.22 13.59 -7.08
CA ASP A 65 7.94 14.89 -7.70
C ASP A 65 6.61 14.83 -8.46
N ASN A 66 5.51 14.83 -7.71
CA ASN A 66 4.15 14.68 -8.25
C ASN A 66 3.15 15.69 -7.69
N ALA A 67 3.63 16.86 -7.25
CA ALA A 67 2.76 17.93 -6.76
C ALA A 67 1.76 18.39 -7.82
N SER A 68 0.54 18.74 -7.41
CA SER A 68 -0.51 19.21 -8.30
C SER A 68 -1.05 20.56 -7.85
N GLU A 69 -1.28 21.47 -8.82
CA GLU A 69 -1.96 22.74 -8.58
C GLU A 69 -3.49 22.62 -8.64
N LYS A 70 -4.00 21.51 -9.23
CA LYS A 70 -5.44 21.26 -9.32
C LYS A 70 -6.02 20.86 -7.97
N SER A 71 -7.28 21.19 -7.72
CA SER A 71 -8.02 20.67 -6.58
C SER A 71 -8.13 19.15 -6.66
N PHE A 72 -8.11 18.47 -5.50
CA PHE A 72 -8.20 17.03 -5.44
C PHE A 72 -9.61 16.52 -5.78
N ASP A 73 -9.66 15.54 -6.67
CA ASP A 73 -10.86 14.78 -7.03
C ASP A 73 -10.51 13.32 -7.36
N GLY A 74 -11.48 12.52 -7.84
CA GLY A 74 -11.24 11.12 -8.20
C GLY A 74 -10.24 10.88 -9.34
N LEU A 75 -9.95 11.90 -10.16
CA LEU A 75 -8.97 11.85 -11.24
C LEU A 75 -7.55 12.24 -10.77
N SER A 76 -7.42 12.62 -9.52
CA SER A 76 -6.14 13.00 -8.91
C SER A 76 -5.34 11.80 -8.38
N ILE A 77 -5.89 10.59 -8.44
CA ILE A 77 -5.16 9.36 -8.11
C ILE A 77 -4.07 9.14 -9.15
N VAL A 78 -2.81 9.02 -8.68
CA VAL A 78 -1.64 8.92 -9.57
C VAL A 78 -1.44 7.50 -10.05
N SER A 79 -1.42 6.54 -9.12
CA SER A 79 -1.16 5.12 -9.42
C SER A 79 -1.62 4.23 -8.27
N VAL A 80 -1.63 2.91 -8.51
CA VAL A 80 -1.62 1.92 -7.42
C VAL A 80 -0.22 1.91 -6.84
N SER A 81 -0.10 2.25 -5.57
CA SER A 81 1.17 2.39 -4.85
C SER A 81 1.59 1.11 -4.15
N GLU A 82 0.62 0.41 -3.57
CA GLU A 82 0.89 -0.79 -2.78
C GLU A 82 -0.18 -1.84 -3.00
N ILE A 83 0.26 -3.10 -2.99
CA ILE A 83 -0.65 -4.25 -2.95
C ILE A 83 -0.20 -5.25 -1.90
N GLY A 84 -1.15 -5.70 -1.07
CA GLY A 84 -0.92 -6.67 -0.01
C GLY A 84 -0.98 -8.11 -0.52
N PHE A 85 0.07 -8.89 -0.24
CA PHE A 85 0.09 -10.35 -0.39
C PHE A 85 0.17 -11.02 0.98
N VAL A 86 -0.67 -12.02 1.19
CA VAL A 86 -0.70 -12.78 2.44
C VAL A 86 -0.16 -14.18 2.20
N THR A 87 0.74 -14.63 3.05
CA THR A 87 1.37 -15.95 2.94
C THR A 87 1.65 -16.55 4.31
N LYS A 88 1.84 -17.87 4.37
CA LYS A 88 2.31 -18.56 5.58
C LYS A 88 3.82 -18.39 5.82
N ASN A 89 4.59 -18.08 4.77
CA ASN A 89 6.04 -17.91 4.85
C ASN A 89 6.48 -16.67 4.08
N VAL A 90 6.54 -15.56 4.78
CA VAL A 90 6.87 -14.24 4.19
C VAL A 90 8.29 -14.21 3.62
N SER A 91 9.25 -14.83 4.30
CA SER A 91 10.65 -14.85 3.85
C SER A 91 10.80 -15.64 2.55
N GLN A 92 10.20 -16.83 2.49
CA GLN A 92 10.25 -17.67 1.29
C GLN A 92 9.62 -16.95 0.09
N LEU A 93 8.41 -16.39 0.24
CA LEU A 93 7.74 -15.66 -0.83
C LEU A 93 8.55 -14.45 -1.27
N SER A 94 9.16 -13.72 -0.33
CA SER A 94 10.04 -12.60 -0.64
C SER A 94 11.23 -13.02 -1.51
N ASP A 95 11.90 -14.10 -1.14
CA ASP A 95 13.08 -14.60 -1.87
C ASP A 95 12.69 -15.09 -3.28
N GLU A 96 11.55 -15.76 -3.41
CA GLU A 96 11.00 -16.21 -4.70
C GLU A 96 10.67 -15.02 -5.62
N ILE A 97 9.99 -14.00 -5.10
CA ILE A 97 9.63 -12.79 -5.86
C ILE A 97 10.89 -12.02 -6.25
N CYS A 98 11.82 -11.79 -5.33
CA CYS A 98 13.08 -11.10 -5.63
C CYS A 98 13.87 -11.81 -6.74
N LYS A 99 13.98 -13.13 -6.65
CA LYS A 99 14.73 -13.92 -7.64
C LYS A 99 14.04 -13.93 -9.01
N LYS A 100 12.73 -14.12 -9.03
CA LYS A 100 11.97 -14.29 -10.30
C LYS A 100 11.80 -12.97 -11.05
N TYR A 101 11.60 -11.88 -10.35
CA TYR A 101 11.23 -10.60 -10.92
C TYR A 101 12.29 -9.52 -10.78
N ALA A 102 13.48 -9.86 -10.30
CA ALA A 102 14.59 -8.94 -10.04
C ALA A 102 14.18 -7.74 -9.14
N LEU A 103 13.24 -7.97 -8.22
CA LEU A 103 12.84 -6.97 -7.25
C LEU A 103 13.76 -6.98 -6.03
N SER A 104 13.83 -5.84 -5.36
CA SER A 104 14.63 -5.68 -4.14
C SER A 104 13.73 -5.41 -2.94
N VAL A 105 14.23 -5.75 -1.75
CA VAL A 105 13.62 -5.30 -0.51
C VAL A 105 13.64 -3.78 -0.46
N PHE A 106 12.50 -3.20 -0.09
CA PHE A 106 12.37 -1.75 0.01
C PHE A 106 13.33 -1.18 1.06
N PRO A 107 14.28 -0.30 0.68
CA PRO A 107 15.38 0.08 1.56
C PRO A 107 14.94 0.89 2.79
N LYS A 108 13.76 1.50 2.74
CA LYS A 108 13.21 2.29 3.84
C LYS A 108 12.45 1.44 4.88
N GLN A 109 12.33 0.12 4.65
CA GLN A 109 11.66 -0.83 5.53
C GLN A 109 12.56 -2.03 5.80
N PRO A 110 13.06 -2.21 7.03
CA PRO A 110 13.84 -3.40 7.37
C PRO A 110 12.97 -4.67 7.26
N LYS A 111 13.59 -5.77 6.86
CA LYS A 111 12.94 -7.09 6.87
C LYS A 111 12.52 -7.45 8.29
N LEU A 112 11.24 -7.81 8.46
CA LEU A 112 10.71 -8.39 9.68
C LEU A 112 10.21 -9.79 9.39
N ASN A 113 10.22 -10.68 10.38
CA ASN A 113 9.82 -12.09 10.19
C ASN A 113 8.41 -12.25 9.60
N LYS A 114 7.49 -11.33 9.90
CA LYS A 114 6.08 -11.38 9.53
C LYS A 114 5.63 -10.28 8.58
N PHE A 115 6.58 -9.48 8.07
CA PHE A 115 6.32 -8.32 7.23
C PHE A 115 7.55 -7.97 6.42
N ILE A 116 7.45 -8.04 5.10
CA ILE A 116 8.52 -7.64 4.16
C ILE A 116 7.89 -6.78 3.07
N VAL A 117 8.59 -5.74 2.68
CA VAL A 117 8.18 -4.84 1.59
C VAL A 117 9.18 -4.96 0.46
N LEU A 118 8.69 -5.16 -0.76
CA LEU A 118 9.49 -5.27 -1.98
C LEU A 118 9.13 -4.16 -2.96
N GLY A 119 10.11 -3.62 -3.68
CA GLY A 119 9.90 -2.63 -4.71
C GLY A 119 10.51 -1.26 -4.38
N THR A 120 9.91 -0.21 -4.93
CA THR A 120 10.37 1.18 -4.82
C THR A 120 9.23 2.12 -4.44
N ASP A 121 9.51 3.40 -4.24
CA ASP A 121 8.47 4.41 -3.94
C ASP A 121 7.35 4.50 -5.01
N THR A 122 7.57 3.95 -6.21
CA THR A 122 6.58 3.96 -7.31
C THR A 122 5.71 2.72 -7.39
N GLY A 123 5.99 1.71 -6.57
CA GLY A 123 5.20 0.48 -6.50
C GLY A 123 5.78 -0.53 -5.51
N LEU A 124 4.96 -0.99 -4.58
CA LEU A 124 5.36 -1.87 -3.50
C LEU A 124 4.48 -3.11 -3.38
N PHE A 125 5.10 -4.24 -3.16
CA PHE A 125 4.44 -5.45 -2.67
C PHE A 125 4.60 -5.54 -1.15
N ILE A 126 3.47 -5.54 -0.43
CA ILE A 126 3.41 -5.62 1.03
C ILE A 126 3.16 -7.08 1.41
N LEU A 127 4.22 -7.81 1.75
CA LEU A 127 4.13 -9.22 2.12
C LEU A 127 3.88 -9.35 3.62
N VAL A 128 2.80 -10.02 3.99
CA VAL A 128 2.41 -10.21 5.39
C VAL A 128 2.14 -11.67 5.72
N GLU A 129 2.44 -12.07 6.97
CA GLU A 129 2.08 -13.39 7.48
C GLU A 129 0.57 -13.52 7.68
N GLU A 130 0.03 -14.69 7.32
CA GLU A 130 -1.36 -15.03 7.57
C GLU A 130 -1.72 -14.87 9.06
N ASN A 131 -2.93 -14.37 9.34
CA ASN A 131 -3.44 -14.05 10.67
C ASN A 131 -2.77 -12.87 11.39
N ARG A 132 -1.84 -12.16 10.75
CA ARG A 132 -1.39 -10.85 11.23
C ARG A 132 -2.55 -9.84 11.10
N ASP A 133 -2.61 -8.88 12.01
CA ASP A 133 -3.57 -7.77 11.86
C ASP A 133 -3.16 -6.83 10.73
N TRP A 134 -4.11 -6.48 9.88
CA TRP A 134 -3.94 -5.39 8.93
C TRP A 134 -4.02 -4.03 9.63
N TYR A 135 -2.94 -3.28 9.54
CA TYR A 135 -2.91 -1.90 10.05
C TYR A 135 -3.87 -1.01 9.23
N PRO A 136 -4.62 -0.09 9.85
CA PRO A 136 -4.69 0.21 11.29
C PRO A 136 -5.81 -0.56 12.02
N THR A 137 -6.22 -1.72 11.54
CA THR A 137 -7.36 -2.49 12.04
C THR A 137 -6.92 -3.73 12.81
N HIS A 138 -7.88 -4.42 13.45
CA HIS A 138 -7.69 -5.74 14.05
C HIS A 138 -8.18 -6.88 13.13
N LYS A 139 -8.45 -6.58 11.86
CA LYS A 139 -8.88 -7.59 10.89
C LYS A 139 -7.70 -8.44 10.46
N LYS A 140 -7.86 -9.75 10.56
CA LYS A 140 -6.80 -10.72 10.25
C LYS A 140 -6.53 -10.80 8.76
N ALA A 141 -5.26 -10.77 8.38
CA ALA A 141 -4.79 -11.05 7.05
C ALA A 141 -5.09 -12.50 6.67
N LYS A 142 -5.72 -12.69 5.52
CA LYS A 142 -6.02 -14.00 4.94
C LYS A 142 -5.57 -14.01 3.49
N SER A 143 -5.05 -15.13 3.04
CA SER A 143 -4.68 -15.30 1.65
C SER A 143 -5.93 -15.32 0.77
N PHE A 144 -5.87 -14.60 -0.35
CA PHE A 144 -6.86 -14.57 -1.40
C PHE A 144 -6.15 -14.60 -2.75
N TRP A 145 -6.80 -15.14 -3.75
CA TRP A 145 -6.27 -15.07 -5.10
C TRP A 145 -6.04 -13.61 -5.51
N THR A 146 -4.85 -13.34 -5.97
CA THR A 146 -4.43 -11.99 -6.35
C THR A 146 -3.56 -12.08 -7.59
N LYS A 147 -3.89 -11.29 -8.61
CA LYS A 147 -3.09 -11.14 -9.81
C LYS A 147 -2.70 -9.67 -9.97
N VAL A 148 -1.42 -9.43 -10.19
CA VAL A 148 -0.86 -8.08 -10.39
C VAL A 148 -0.06 -8.07 -11.68
N VAL A 149 -0.34 -7.09 -12.53
CA VAL A 149 0.48 -6.74 -13.68
C VAL A 149 1.23 -5.46 -13.34
N PHE A 150 2.53 -5.44 -13.52
CA PHE A 150 3.39 -4.32 -13.16
C PHE A 150 4.55 -4.18 -14.13
N ASP A 151 5.08 -2.97 -14.23
CA ASP A 151 6.27 -2.70 -15.02
C ASP A 151 7.50 -2.66 -14.11
N ASN A 152 8.56 -3.36 -14.51
CA ASN A 152 9.86 -3.31 -13.84
C ASN A 152 10.98 -3.22 -14.88
N ASN A 153 11.80 -2.17 -14.81
CA ASN A 153 12.90 -1.90 -15.74
C ASN A 153 12.48 -1.89 -17.23
N GLY A 154 11.25 -1.44 -17.51
CA GLY A 154 10.72 -1.35 -18.89
C GLY A 154 10.13 -2.65 -19.42
N GLU A 155 10.03 -3.69 -18.59
CA GLU A 155 9.36 -4.95 -18.91
C GLU A 155 8.06 -5.08 -18.13
N THR A 156 6.98 -5.41 -18.82
CA THR A 156 5.69 -5.73 -18.17
C THR A 156 5.74 -7.16 -17.65
N MET A 157 5.51 -7.31 -16.37
CA MET A 157 5.56 -8.58 -15.64
C MET A 157 4.21 -8.88 -14.98
N GLU A 158 4.00 -10.16 -14.68
CA GLU A 158 2.80 -10.63 -14.01
C GLU A 158 3.17 -11.53 -12.83
N ILE A 159 2.54 -11.26 -11.67
CA ILE A 159 2.59 -12.12 -10.51
C ILE A 159 1.18 -12.56 -10.12
N GLU A 160 1.04 -13.85 -9.84
CA GLU A 160 -0.19 -14.44 -9.36
C GLU A 160 0.08 -15.19 -8.05
N ALA A 161 -0.73 -14.90 -7.03
CA ALA A 161 -0.75 -15.63 -5.77
C ALA A 161 -2.09 -16.36 -5.65
N SER A 162 -2.05 -17.66 -5.39
CA SER A 162 -3.23 -18.47 -5.05
C SER A 162 -3.68 -18.14 -3.63
N GLY A 163 -4.99 -18.06 -3.41
CA GLY A 163 -5.58 -17.93 -2.10
C GLY A 163 -5.45 -19.19 -1.24
#